data_453a717834943bf59625c69f5d307adc
#
_entry.id   453a717834943bf59625c69f5d307adc
#
_cell.length_a   1.000
_cell.length_b   1.000
_cell.length_c   1.000
_cell.angle_alpha   90.00
_cell.angle_beta   90.00
_cell.angle_gamma   90.00
#
_symmetry.space_group_name_H-M   'P 1'
#
loop_
_entity.id
_entity.type
_entity.pdbx_description
1 polymer ?
#
loop_
_entity_poly.entity_id
_entity_poly.type
_entity_poly.pdbx_seq_one_letter_code
_entity_poly.pdbx_strand_id
1 'polypeptide(L)'
;MQKLARRAEELAKGVILPGLLFEELGFQYSGPIDGHNFEHLLPTLENVLKMRGPVLLHVITKKGLGYEPAMKNPIWFHACPPFIRSTGAPAKKAARPSYTAIAMDALVKLAREDKRVVAITAAMCEGTGLTGFEKEFPDRLYDVGIAEQHAVTFAAGLAAQGMKPVVAMYATFLQRAYDQVVHDVATQNLPVVFCIDRGGLVAEDGTTHHGAFDYAFLRHVPNMVVMAPKDENELQHMMKTCLEYNGPVSVRYPRGVTLGVKMDAAPQALPVGKGELLKDGTEVAIIAIGVSVWQAVEAAERLNKEGVSTAVVNGRFVKPLDQDLIVDVAKRVRYVVTVEEGCKIGGFGSGVLETLSESGVTDVKTKVLGLPDWYIEQGPQDLLRERYGLTAEGIYQSVKELIGKAPAVQVPFSGAALAGHLPHGDEQGS
;
A
#
# COMPACT_ATOMS: atom_id res chain seq x y z
N MET A 1 19.66 22.29 50.05
CA MET A 1 20.72 21.28 49.77
C MET A 1 20.11 19.89 49.50
N GLN A 2 19.20 19.36 50.32
CA GLN A 2 18.58 18.03 50.06
C GLN A 2 17.86 17.89 48.71
N LYS A 3 17.09 18.91 48.25
CA LYS A 3 16.47 18.88 46.90
C LYS A 3 17.43 18.88 45.74
N LEU A 4 18.58 19.55 45.89
CA LEU A 4 19.64 19.56 44.87
C LEU A 4 20.44 18.25 44.84
N ALA A 5 20.70 17.64 46.01
CA ALA A 5 21.33 16.33 46.09
C ALA A 5 20.43 15.23 45.47
N ARG A 6 19.13 15.28 45.74
CA ARG A 6 18.15 14.35 45.17
C ARG A 6 18.06 14.50 43.64
N ARG A 7 18.01 15.74 43.10
CA ARG A 7 18.10 15.98 41.64
C ARG A 7 19.38 15.52 40.98
N ALA A 8 20.54 15.70 41.66
CA ALA A 8 21.82 15.21 41.15
C ALA A 8 21.89 13.69 41.19
N GLU A 9 21.32 13.04 42.18
CA GLU A 9 21.17 11.60 42.29
C GLU A 9 20.21 11.06 41.19
N GLU A 10 19.09 11.71 40.93
CA GLU A 10 18.11 11.40 39.87
C GLU A 10 18.73 11.56 38.47
N LEU A 11 19.53 12.63 38.24
CA LEU A 11 20.28 12.84 37.00
C LEU A 11 21.36 11.78 36.81
N ALA A 12 22.10 11.41 37.87
CA ALA A 12 23.10 10.35 37.80
C ALA A 12 22.47 8.97 37.56
N LYS A 13 21.33 8.69 38.18
CA LYS A 13 20.53 7.48 37.91
C LYS A 13 19.98 7.47 36.49
N GLY A 14 19.53 8.63 35.95
CA GLY A 14 19.00 8.74 34.58
C GLY A 14 20.01 8.44 33.48
N VAL A 15 21.31 8.67 33.74
CA VAL A 15 22.41 8.31 32.82
C VAL A 15 22.74 6.81 32.89
N ILE A 16 22.41 6.15 34.01
CA ILE A 16 22.81 4.75 34.30
C ILE A 16 21.61 3.77 34.23
N LEU A 17 20.38 4.26 34.45
CA LEU A 17 19.20 3.39 34.53
C LEU A 17 18.25 3.63 33.36
N PRO A 18 18.06 2.64 32.46
CA PRO A 18 17.20 2.80 31.28
C PRO A 18 15.69 2.93 31.59
N GLY A 19 15.28 2.80 32.84
CA GLY A 19 13.88 2.83 33.27
C GLY A 19 13.34 4.16 33.80
N LEU A 20 14.21 5.16 34.06
CA LEU A 20 13.84 6.38 34.78
C LEU A 20 12.66 7.14 34.13
N LEU A 21 12.65 7.25 32.80
CA LEU A 21 11.56 7.90 32.08
C LEU A 21 10.21 7.22 32.35
N PHE A 22 10.17 5.90 32.40
CA PHE A 22 8.95 5.14 32.64
C PHE A 22 8.52 5.24 34.10
N GLU A 23 9.46 5.30 35.05
CA GLU A 23 9.15 5.52 36.47
C GLU A 23 8.54 6.90 36.69
N GLU A 24 9.07 7.96 36.04
CA GLU A 24 8.50 9.31 36.06
C GLU A 24 7.08 9.37 35.43
N LEU A 25 6.77 8.48 34.49
CA LEU A 25 5.44 8.30 33.91
C LEU A 25 4.50 7.43 34.79
N GLY A 26 4.96 6.97 35.95
CA GLY A 26 4.16 6.21 36.92
C GLY A 26 4.18 4.69 36.74
N PHE A 27 5.07 4.16 35.87
CA PHE A 27 5.28 2.73 35.76
C PHE A 27 6.22 2.22 36.85
N GLN A 28 6.02 0.97 37.26
CA GLN A 28 7.01 0.22 38.04
C GLN A 28 7.93 -0.46 37.03
N TYR A 29 9.18 -0.03 36.94
CA TYR A 29 10.16 -0.59 36.01
C TYR A 29 10.82 -1.85 36.58
N SER A 30 10.84 -2.93 35.81
CA SER A 30 11.53 -4.19 36.12
C SER A 30 12.43 -4.59 34.97
N GLY A 31 13.71 -4.77 35.23
CA GLY A 31 14.70 -5.14 34.19
C GLY A 31 15.92 -4.23 34.19
N PRO A 32 16.76 -4.28 33.11
CA PRO A 32 16.65 -5.19 31.97
C PRO A 32 17.00 -6.64 32.34
N ILE A 33 16.30 -7.61 31.73
CA ILE A 33 16.60 -9.05 31.89
C ILE A 33 16.87 -9.71 30.54
N ASP A 34 17.64 -10.79 30.53
CA ASP A 34 17.91 -11.58 29.32
C ASP A 34 16.68 -12.45 29.00
N GLY A 35 15.97 -12.10 27.89
CA GLY A 35 14.79 -12.83 27.42
C GLY A 35 15.08 -14.21 26.81
N HIS A 36 16.35 -14.55 26.57
CA HIS A 36 16.75 -15.88 26.13
C HIS A 36 17.12 -16.82 27.29
N ASN A 37 17.18 -16.29 28.52
CA ASN A 37 17.42 -17.08 29.71
C ASN A 37 16.11 -17.35 30.47
N PHE A 38 15.52 -18.51 30.26
CA PHE A 38 14.26 -18.90 30.92
C PHE A 38 14.38 -19.07 32.44
N GLU A 39 15.57 -19.38 32.97
CA GLU A 39 15.78 -19.48 34.43
C GLU A 39 15.59 -18.13 35.12
N HIS A 40 15.87 -17.02 34.43
CA HIS A 40 15.64 -15.67 34.93
C HIS A 40 14.27 -15.12 34.49
N LEU A 41 13.83 -15.40 33.27
CA LEU A 41 12.61 -14.84 32.70
C LEU A 41 11.36 -15.33 33.42
N LEU A 42 11.23 -16.66 33.66
CA LEU A 42 10.02 -17.23 34.25
C LEU A 42 9.75 -16.73 35.67
N PRO A 43 10.73 -16.77 36.64
CA PRO A 43 10.52 -16.23 37.97
C PRO A 43 10.25 -14.73 37.95
N THR A 44 10.85 -13.98 37.03
CA THR A 44 10.59 -12.54 36.91
C THR A 44 9.16 -12.28 36.46
N LEU A 45 8.66 -13.01 35.46
CA LEU A 45 7.27 -12.94 35.00
C LEU A 45 6.29 -13.28 36.15
N GLU A 46 6.55 -14.35 36.91
CA GLU A 46 5.71 -14.73 38.06
C GLU A 46 5.66 -13.63 39.14
N ASN A 47 6.76 -12.92 39.36
CA ASN A 47 6.82 -11.82 40.32
C ASN A 47 6.10 -10.57 39.79
N VAL A 48 6.31 -10.22 38.51
CA VAL A 48 5.65 -9.09 37.87
C VAL A 48 4.14 -9.24 37.85
N LEU A 49 3.62 -10.45 37.62
CA LEU A 49 2.18 -10.75 37.65
C LEU A 49 1.53 -10.55 39.01
N LYS A 50 2.30 -10.55 40.10
CA LYS A 50 1.83 -10.28 41.47
C LYS A 50 1.82 -8.78 41.84
N MET A 51 2.50 -7.96 41.03
CA MET A 51 2.58 -6.51 41.26
C MET A 51 1.25 -5.84 40.92
N ARG A 52 0.94 -4.76 41.62
CA ARG A 52 -0.27 -3.94 41.35
C ARG A 52 0.10 -2.65 40.66
N GLY A 53 -0.77 -2.21 39.75
CA GLY A 53 -0.57 -0.99 38.97
C GLY A 53 0.17 -1.28 37.63
N PRO A 54 0.53 -0.24 36.87
CA PRO A 54 1.21 -0.39 35.61
C PRO A 54 2.67 -0.83 35.84
N VAL A 55 3.07 -1.92 35.18
CA VAL A 55 4.44 -2.46 35.26
C VAL A 55 5.04 -2.51 33.85
N LEU A 56 6.26 -2.00 33.73
CA LEU A 56 7.06 -2.12 32.50
C LEU A 56 8.17 -3.15 32.74
N LEU A 57 8.02 -4.35 32.14
CA LEU A 57 9.06 -5.37 32.13
C LEU A 57 9.96 -5.21 30.92
N HIS A 58 11.22 -4.82 31.13
CA HIS A 58 12.21 -4.65 30.08
C HIS A 58 12.97 -5.96 29.84
N VAL A 59 12.68 -6.60 28.70
CA VAL A 59 13.31 -7.85 28.28
C VAL A 59 14.23 -7.58 27.09
N ILE A 60 15.50 -7.92 27.22
CA ILE A 60 16.48 -7.80 26.14
C ILE A 60 16.57 -9.13 25.39
N THR A 61 16.43 -9.05 24.07
CA THR A 61 16.60 -10.23 23.19
C THR A 61 17.56 -9.90 22.04
N LYS A 62 18.16 -10.95 21.48
CA LYS A 62 18.94 -10.88 20.24
C LYS A 62 18.18 -11.57 19.12
N LYS A 63 17.76 -10.77 18.12
CA LYS A 63 16.97 -11.29 16.98
C LYS A 63 17.74 -12.38 16.24
N GLY A 64 17.09 -13.53 16.01
CA GLY A 64 17.69 -14.69 15.33
C GLY A 64 18.62 -15.55 16.20
N LEU A 65 18.69 -15.32 17.52
CA LEU A 65 19.56 -16.11 18.41
C LEU A 65 19.26 -17.61 18.28
N GLY A 66 20.32 -18.42 18.16
CA GLY A 66 20.22 -19.88 17.95
C GLY A 66 20.25 -20.30 16.48
N TYR A 67 20.18 -19.36 15.53
CA TYR A 67 20.32 -19.66 14.11
C TYR A 67 21.26 -18.64 13.44
N GLU A 68 22.48 -19.08 13.16
CA GLU A 68 23.57 -18.20 12.69
C GLU A 68 23.21 -17.35 11.44
N PRO A 69 22.55 -17.89 10.40
CA PRO A 69 22.14 -17.07 9.26
C PRO A 69 21.20 -15.91 9.66
N ALA A 70 20.26 -16.14 10.59
CA ALA A 70 19.35 -15.09 11.06
C ALA A 70 20.07 -14.05 11.94
N MET A 71 21.08 -14.47 12.71
CA MET A 71 21.91 -13.56 13.50
C MET A 71 22.76 -12.65 12.61
N LYS A 72 23.19 -13.13 11.44
CA LYS A 72 23.97 -12.37 10.47
C LYS A 72 23.12 -11.41 9.62
N ASN A 73 21.87 -11.76 9.35
CA ASN A 73 20.95 -10.95 8.57
C ASN A 73 19.54 -10.92 9.21
N PRO A 74 19.39 -10.27 10.38
CA PRO A 74 18.13 -10.28 11.13
C PRO A 74 17.00 -9.53 10.41
N ILE A 75 17.31 -8.62 9.48
CA ILE A 75 16.32 -7.86 8.74
C ILE A 75 15.65 -8.77 7.71
N TRP A 76 16.43 -9.49 6.90
CA TRP A 76 15.87 -10.43 5.92
C TRP A 76 15.04 -11.54 6.58
N PHE A 77 15.51 -12.07 7.74
CA PHE A 77 14.78 -13.10 8.50
C PHE A 77 13.59 -12.56 9.30
N HIS A 78 13.32 -11.27 9.28
CA HIS A 78 12.14 -10.70 9.95
C HIS A 78 10.84 -11.20 9.31
N ALA A 79 10.79 -11.29 7.97
CA ALA A 79 9.64 -11.77 7.20
C ALA A 79 10.15 -12.50 5.94
N CYS A 80 10.94 -13.58 6.13
CA CYS A 80 11.57 -14.27 5.01
C CYS A 80 10.62 -15.27 4.34
N PRO A 81 10.74 -15.45 3.00
CA PRO A 81 10.08 -16.54 2.30
C PRO A 81 10.67 -17.91 2.72
N PRO A 82 10.10 -19.04 2.28
CA PRO A 82 10.69 -20.34 2.49
C PRO A 82 12.17 -20.38 2.10
N PHE A 83 13.03 -20.91 3.00
CA PHE A 83 14.48 -20.91 2.83
C PHE A 83 15.09 -22.28 3.13
N ILE A 84 16.32 -22.50 2.64
CA ILE A 84 17.11 -23.71 2.89
C ILE A 84 17.73 -23.57 4.29
N ARG A 85 17.32 -24.42 5.24
CA ARG A 85 17.73 -24.33 6.64
C ARG A 85 19.26 -24.35 6.85
N SER A 86 19.99 -25.17 6.06
CA SER A 86 21.44 -25.31 6.23
C SER A 86 22.25 -24.08 5.80
N THR A 87 21.72 -23.26 4.90
CA THR A 87 22.43 -22.10 4.32
C THR A 87 21.78 -20.75 4.63
N GLY A 88 20.51 -20.74 5.00
CA GLY A 88 19.70 -19.52 5.11
C GLY A 88 19.31 -18.91 3.78
N ALA A 89 19.68 -19.51 2.64
CA ALA A 89 19.36 -18.99 1.32
C ALA A 89 17.88 -19.22 0.96
N PRO A 90 17.25 -18.32 0.15
CA PRO A 90 15.90 -18.53 -0.36
C PRO A 90 15.75 -19.88 -1.05
N ALA A 91 14.67 -20.63 -0.77
CA ALA A 91 14.42 -21.93 -1.39
C ALA A 91 14.13 -21.83 -2.89
N LYS A 92 13.58 -20.70 -3.33
CA LYS A 92 13.33 -20.39 -4.75
C LYS A 92 13.77 -18.97 -5.03
N LYS A 93 14.43 -18.74 -6.18
CA LYS A 93 14.64 -17.38 -6.70
C LYS A 93 13.38 -16.95 -7.45
N ALA A 94 12.98 -15.70 -7.28
CA ALA A 94 11.93 -15.12 -8.12
C ALA A 94 12.37 -15.16 -9.59
N ALA A 95 11.48 -15.64 -10.47
CA ALA A 95 11.77 -15.72 -11.89
C ALA A 95 11.78 -14.35 -12.58
N ARG A 96 11.09 -13.36 -11.98
CA ARG A 96 10.96 -11.99 -12.49
C ARG A 96 11.12 -11.00 -11.33
N PRO A 97 11.50 -9.73 -11.60
CA PRO A 97 11.56 -8.70 -10.58
C PRO A 97 10.17 -8.41 -10.00
N SER A 98 10.13 -7.83 -8.81
CA SER A 98 8.90 -7.28 -8.23
C SER A 98 8.60 -5.89 -8.78
N TYR A 99 7.35 -5.44 -8.66
CA TYR A 99 6.97 -4.05 -8.95
C TYR A 99 7.77 -3.06 -8.12
N THR A 100 7.99 -3.36 -6.83
CA THR A 100 8.88 -2.60 -5.93
C THR A 100 10.28 -2.42 -6.52
N ALA A 101 10.88 -3.50 -7.03
CA ALA A 101 12.21 -3.44 -7.64
C ALA A 101 12.22 -2.55 -8.90
N ILE A 102 11.22 -2.68 -9.77
CA ILE A 102 11.09 -1.84 -10.98
C ILE A 102 10.94 -0.35 -10.62
N ALA A 103 10.08 -0.02 -9.64
CA ALA A 103 9.89 1.35 -9.20
C ALA A 103 11.19 1.96 -8.67
N MET A 104 11.91 1.23 -7.84
CA MET A 104 13.14 1.73 -7.22
C MET A 104 14.32 1.73 -8.19
N ASP A 105 14.42 0.80 -9.12
CA ASP A 105 15.41 0.85 -10.21
C ASP A 105 15.18 2.08 -11.10
N ALA A 106 13.93 2.41 -11.40
CA ALA A 106 13.59 3.62 -12.13
C ALA A 106 13.95 4.88 -11.32
N LEU A 107 13.67 4.90 -10.01
CA LEU A 107 14.04 6.00 -9.13
C LEU A 107 15.55 6.22 -9.09
N VAL A 108 16.36 5.17 -8.96
CA VAL A 108 17.82 5.26 -8.97
C VAL A 108 18.35 5.85 -10.27
N LYS A 109 17.81 5.38 -11.42
CA LYS A 109 18.18 5.93 -12.74
C LYS A 109 17.88 7.43 -12.84
N LEU A 110 16.68 7.84 -12.44
CA LEU A 110 16.25 9.24 -12.48
C LEU A 110 17.00 10.12 -11.47
N ALA A 111 17.38 9.58 -10.31
CA ALA A 111 18.17 10.29 -9.32
C ALA A 111 19.64 10.52 -9.74
N ARG A 112 20.17 9.74 -10.69
CA ARG A 112 21.47 10.03 -11.33
C ARG A 112 21.40 11.28 -12.18
N GLU A 113 20.28 11.53 -12.81
CA GLU A 113 20.05 12.66 -13.71
C GLU A 113 19.71 13.95 -12.95
N ASP A 114 19.04 13.85 -11.80
CA ASP A 114 18.61 15.01 -11.00
C ASP A 114 19.06 14.88 -9.52
N LYS A 115 20.05 15.70 -9.12
CA LYS A 115 20.58 15.70 -7.76
C LYS A 115 19.60 16.18 -6.69
N ARG A 116 18.49 16.80 -7.08
CA ARG A 116 17.43 17.25 -6.16
C ARG A 116 16.55 16.09 -5.66
N VAL A 117 16.60 14.93 -6.33
CA VAL A 117 15.84 13.75 -5.92
C VAL A 117 16.41 13.18 -4.63
N VAL A 118 15.59 13.13 -3.60
CA VAL A 118 15.88 12.50 -2.31
C VAL A 118 14.79 11.49 -1.97
N ALA A 119 15.15 10.43 -1.26
CA ALA A 119 14.20 9.40 -0.85
C ALA A 119 13.96 9.43 0.66
N ILE A 120 12.73 9.17 1.08
CA ILE A 120 12.32 9.15 2.48
C ILE A 120 11.53 7.86 2.72
N THR A 121 11.80 7.19 3.83
CA THR A 121 11.04 6.02 4.28
C THR A 121 10.82 6.05 5.79
N ALA A 122 9.85 5.28 6.28
CA ALA A 122 9.53 5.18 7.70
C ALA A 122 9.86 3.76 8.21
N ALA A 123 11.11 3.51 8.54
CA ALA A 123 11.67 2.23 9.00
C ALA A 123 11.48 1.05 8.00
N MET A 124 11.43 1.36 6.69
CA MET A 124 11.06 0.35 5.68
C MET A 124 11.97 0.36 4.44
N CYS A 125 13.26 0.69 4.60
CA CYS A 125 14.21 0.80 3.48
C CYS A 125 14.22 -0.47 2.60
N GLU A 126 14.33 -1.67 3.20
CA GLU A 126 14.28 -2.93 2.45
C GLU A 126 12.87 -3.23 1.89
N GLY A 127 11.84 -3.02 2.72
CA GLY A 127 10.45 -3.32 2.35
C GLY A 127 9.95 -2.51 1.16
N THR A 128 10.38 -1.26 1.03
CA THR A 128 10.08 -0.36 -0.09
C THR A 128 11.12 -0.41 -1.21
N GLY A 129 12.16 -1.28 -1.09
CA GLY A 129 13.17 -1.51 -2.12
C GLY A 129 14.24 -0.42 -2.23
N LEU A 130 14.34 0.50 -1.26
CA LEU A 130 15.27 1.63 -1.30
C LEU A 130 16.73 1.26 -1.03
N THR A 131 17.03 0.00 -0.72
CA THR A 131 18.42 -0.47 -0.45
C THR A 131 19.39 -0.17 -1.60
N GLY A 132 18.93 -0.20 -2.85
CA GLY A 132 19.72 0.17 -4.03
C GLY A 132 20.02 1.67 -4.06
N PHE A 133 19.03 2.48 -3.73
CA PHE A 133 19.16 3.94 -3.63
C PHE A 133 20.11 4.33 -2.48
N GLU A 134 19.98 3.70 -1.30
CA GLU A 134 20.85 3.91 -0.15
C GLU A 134 22.33 3.67 -0.46
N LYS A 135 22.61 2.56 -1.16
CA LYS A 135 23.99 2.22 -1.56
C LYS A 135 24.62 3.23 -2.49
N GLU A 136 23.83 3.80 -3.40
CA GLU A 136 24.35 4.74 -4.41
C GLU A 136 24.33 6.19 -3.92
N PHE A 137 23.33 6.54 -3.11
CA PHE A 137 23.08 7.91 -2.66
C PHE A 137 22.84 7.98 -1.13
N PRO A 138 23.79 7.54 -0.29
CA PRO A 138 23.58 7.47 1.17
C PRO A 138 23.21 8.82 1.79
N ASP A 139 23.72 9.92 1.27
CA ASP A 139 23.42 11.28 1.77
C ASP A 139 22.09 11.84 1.26
N ARG A 140 21.35 11.09 0.47
CA ARG A 140 20.04 11.46 -0.10
C ARG A 140 18.90 10.53 0.30
N LEU A 141 19.17 9.57 1.20
CA LEU A 141 18.17 8.74 1.83
C LEU A 141 17.97 9.16 3.28
N TYR A 142 16.69 9.29 3.68
CA TYR A 142 16.30 9.60 5.04
C TYR A 142 15.34 8.54 5.56
N ASP A 143 15.76 7.78 6.57
CA ASP A 143 14.89 6.90 7.33
C ASP A 143 14.47 7.61 8.61
N VAL A 144 13.19 7.94 8.74
CA VAL A 144 12.64 8.70 9.86
C VAL A 144 12.16 7.81 11.02
N GLY A 145 12.44 6.51 10.96
CA GLY A 145 11.84 5.54 11.89
C GLY A 145 10.35 5.32 11.61
N ILE A 146 9.62 4.69 12.55
CA ILE A 146 8.16 4.46 12.40
C ILE A 146 7.42 5.76 12.70
N ALA A 147 7.54 6.73 11.78
CA ALA A 147 6.99 8.09 11.94
C ALA A 147 6.50 8.64 10.59
N GLU A 148 5.43 8.07 10.06
CA GLU A 148 4.89 8.37 8.74
C GLU A 148 4.47 9.84 8.61
N GLN A 149 3.88 10.43 9.66
CA GLN A 149 3.53 11.86 9.68
C GLN A 149 4.78 12.73 9.51
N HIS A 150 5.86 12.40 10.25
CA HIS A 150 7.13 13.11 10.13
C HIS A 150 7.71 12.97 8.72
N ALA A 151 7.65 11.79 8.12
CA ALA A 151 8.13 11.56 6.75
C ALA A 151 7.48 12.53 5.75
N VAL A 152 6.17 12.73 5.84
CA VAL A 152 5.42 13.58 4.91
C VAL A 152 5.68 15.08 5.19
N THR A 153 5.65 15.52 6.46
CA THR A 153 5.97 16.90 6.82
C THR A 153 7.42 17.26 6.45
N PHE A 154 8.36 16.34 6.67
CA PHE A 154 9.76 16.53 6.29
C PHE A 154 9.91 16.64 4.76
N ALA A 155 9.19 15.79 4.00
CA ALA A 155 9.15 15.89 2.55
C ALA A 155 8.61 17.25 2.08
N ALA A 156 7.54 17.77 2.72
CA ALA A 156 7.00 19.09 2.41
C ALA A 156 8.06 20.20 2.62
N GLY A 157 8.81 20.14 3.73
CA GLY A 157 9.90 21.09 4.00
C GLY A 157 11.00 21.04 2.94
N LEU A 158 11.42 19.85 2.52
CA LEU A 158 12.42 19.66 1.46
C LEU A 158 11.90 20.18 0.10
N ALA A 159 10.64 19.89 -0.24
CA ALA A 159 10.03 20.37 -1.48
C ALA A 159 9.93 21.91 -1.50
N ALA A 160 9.60 22.54 -0.38
CA ALA A 160 9.57 24.01 -0.24
C ALA A 160 10.95 24.65 -0.47
N GLN A 161 12.04 23.90 -0.27
CA GLN A 161 13.41 24.32 -0.55
C GLN A 161 13.93 23.90 -1.95
N GLY A 162 13.02 23.43 -2.84
CA GLY A 162 13.34 23.10 -4.23
C GLY A 162 13.93 21.70 -4.43
N MET A 163 13.90 20.83 -3.42
CA MET A 163 14.20 19.41 -3.60
C MET A 163 13.01 18.67 -4.22
N LYS A 164 13.26 17.45 -4.69
CA LYS A 164 12.24 16.53 -5.20
C LYS A 164 12.16 15.29 -4.29
N PRO A 165 11.47 15.40 -3.16
CA PRO A 165 11.36 14.30 -2.22
C PRO A 165 10.42 13.20 -2.73
N VAL A 166 10.87 11.95 -2.61
CA VAL A 166 10.12 10.74 -2.90
C VAL A 166 9.88 9.99 -1.59
N VAL A 167 8.64 9.99 -1.14
CA VAL A 167 8.21 9.25 0.06
C VAL A 167 7.80 7.84 -0.38
N ALA A 168 8.59 6.83 -0.04
CA ALA A 168 8.29 5.43 -0.32
C ALA A 168 7.70 4.77 0.91
N MET A 169 6.43 4.35 0.80
CA MET A 169 5.63 3.87 1.93
C MET A 169 4.61 2.83 1.49
N TYR A 170 4.21 1.92 2.37
CA TYR A 170 3.09 1.02 2.08
C TYR A 170 1.77 1.78 2.09
N ALA A 171 0.84 1.39 1.20
CA ALA A 171 -0.47 2.01 1.07
C ALA A 171 -1.22 2.10 2.40
N THR A 172 -1.23 1.03 3.19
CA THR A 172 -1.90 1.00 4.49
C THR A 172 -1.24 1.94 5.51
N PHE A 173 0.08 2.13 5.45
CA PHE A 173 0.78 2.99 6.42
C PHE A 173 0.67 4.48 6.08
N LEU A 174 0.45 4.82 4.81
CA LEU A 174 0.20 6.21 4.41
C LEU A 174 -1.06 6.79 5.08
N GLN A 175 -2.02 5.96 5.49
CA GLN A 175 -3.22 6.40 6.23
C GLN A 175 -2.86 7.20 7.49
N ARG A 176 -1.75 6.85 8.18
CA ARG A 176 -1.31 7.56 9.38
C ARG A 176 -0.86 8.99 9.09
N ALA A 177 -0.44 9.29 7.87
CA ALA A 177 0.04 10.59 7.44
C ALA A 177 -0.97 11.34 6.54
N TYR A 178 -2.24 10.94 6.56
CA TYR A 178 -3.26 11.52 5.71
C TYR A 178 -3.41 13.03 5.89
N ASP A 179 -3.45 13.51 7.15
CA ASP A 179 -3.54 14.94 7.46
C ASP A 179 -2.35 15.72 6.88
N GLN A 180 -1.12 15.18 6.99
CA GLN A 180 0.08 15.81 6.46
C GLN A 180 0.09 15.85 4.94
N VAL A 181 -0.48 14.84 4.26
CA VAL A 181 -0.68 14.89 2.80
C VAL A 181 -1.60 16.05 2.42
N VAL A 182 -2.70 16.23 3.15
CA VAL A 182 -3.67 17.31 2.89
C VAL A 182 -3.10 18.67 3.26
N HIS A 183 -2.67 18.82 4.53
CA HIS A 183 -2.31 20.10 5.11
C HIS A 183 -0.92 20.59 4.69
N ASP A 184 0.10 19.73 4.84
CA ASP A 184 1.48 20.16 4.64
C ASP A 184 1.91 20.16 3.17
N VAL A 185 1.36 19.24 2.38
CA VAL A 185 1.76 19.04 0.98
C VAL A 185 0.75 19.63 -0.01
N ALA A 186 -0.50 19.12 -0.01
CA ALA A 186 -1.45 19.42 -1.06
C ALA A 186 -2.00 20.85 -1.00
N THR A 187 -2.24 21.40 0.20
CA THR A 187 -2.68 22.79 0.39
C THR A 187 -1.68 23.78 -0.19
N GLN A 188 -0.39 23.48 -0.08
CA GLN A 188 0.69 24.31 -0.62
C GLN A 188 1.10 23.95 -2.05
N ASN A 189 0.47 22.93 -2.64
CA ASN A 189 0.78 22.38 -3.97
C ASN A 189 2.28 22.01 -4.14
N LEU A 190 2.88 21.43 -3.13
CA LEU A 190 4.31 21.10 -3.13
C LEU A 190 4.60 19.84 -3.96
N PRO A 191 5.71 19.80 -4.73
CA PRO A 191 6.08 18.69 -5.60
C PRO A 191 6.66 17.51 -4.79
N VAL A 192 5.82 16.87 -3.99
CA VAL A 192 6.16 15.64 -3.25
C VAL A 192 5.64 14.44 -4.03
N VAL A 193 6.51 13.46 -4.25
CA VAL A 193 6.17 12.18 -4.88
C VAL A 193 5.89 11.14 -3.81
N PHE A 194 4.74 10.48 -3.89
CA PHE A 194 4.38 9.36 -3.05
C PHE A 194 4.48 8.06 -3.85
N CYS A 195 5.51 7.25 -3.59
CA CYS A 195 5.63 5.88 -4.08
C CYS A 195 4.87 4.95 -3.13
N ILE A 196 3.64 4.61 -3.51
CA ILE A 196 2.71 3.83 -2.69
C ILE A 196 2.86 2.36 -3.05
N ASP A 197 3.68 1.66 -2.29
CA ASP A 197 3.90 0.22 -2.42
C ASP A 197 2.76 -0.57 -1.77
N ARG A 198 2.55 -1.80 -2.17
CA ARG A 198 1.53 -2.72 -1.64
C ARG A 198 0.11 -2.17 -1.77
N GLY A 199 -0.17 -1.49 -2.87
CA GLY A 199 -1.54 -1.14 -3.22
C GLY A 199 -2.39 -2.37 -3.52
N GLY A 200 -3.63 -2.41 -3.04
CA GLY A 200 -4.55 -3.52 -3.22
C GLY A 200 -4.37 -4.67 -2.25
N LEU A 201 -4.58 -5.87 -2.73
CA LEU A 201 -4.47 -7.11 -1.94
C LEU A 201 -3.00 -7.48 -1.71
N VAL A 202 -2.62 -7.72 -0.46
CA VAL A 202 -1.22 -8.02 -0.08
C VAL A 202 -1.00 -9.44 0.45
N ALA A 203 -2.00 -10.30 0.32
CA ALA A 203 -1.95 -11.71 0.65
C ALA A 203 -1.84 -12.01 2.18
N GLU A 204 -0.77 -12.69 2.58
CA GLU A 204 -0.64 -13.30 3.90
C GLU A 204 -0.58 -12.30 5.05
N ASP A 205 -0.19 -11.06 4.79
CA ASP A 205 -0.12 -10.00 5.80
C ASP A 205 -1.51 -9.58 6.31
N GLY A 206 -2.56 -9.82 5.54
CA GLY A 206 -3.96 -9.76 5.94
C GLY A 206 -4.51 -8.35 6.12
N THR A 207 -5.56 -8.28 6.94
CA THR A 207 -6.47 -7.13 7.10
C THR A 207 -5.79 -5.79 7.34
N THR A 208 -4.73 -5.76 8.14
CA THR A 208 -4.02 -4.53 8.51
C THR A 208 -3.05 -4.03 7.46
N HIS A 209 -2.81 -4.81 6.40
CA HIS A 209 -1.79 -4.51 5.38
C HIS A 209 -2.36 -4.32 3.98
N HIS A 210 -3.61 -4.71 3.72
CA HIS A 210 -4.24 -4.45 2.43
C HIS A 210 -4.29 -2.95 2.11
N GLY A 211 -3.78 -2.58 0.95
CA GLY A 211 -3.85 -1.21 0.41
C GLY A 211 -5.20 -0.98 -0.28
N ALA A 212 -6.29 -1.04 0.49
CA ALA A 212 -7.64 -0.98 -0.06
C ALA A 212 -8.17 0.45 -0.23
N PHE A 213 -7.69 1.41 0.55
CA PHE A 213 -8.35 2.71 0.74
C PHE A 213 -7.62 3.89 0.10
N ASP A 214 -6.40 3.70 -0.38
CA ASP A 214 -5.52 4.76 -0.88
C ASP A 214 -6.13 5.54 -2.08
N TYR A 215 -6.79 4.87 -3.01
CA TYR A 215 -7.52 5.56 -4.07
C TYR A 215 -8.59 6.50 -3.51
N ALA A 216 -9.40 6.02 -2.57
CA ALA A 216 -10.50 6.79 -2.02
C ALA A 216 -10.02 8.02 -1.24
N PHE A 217 -9.04 7.87 -0.34
CA PHE A 217 -8.60 8.99 0.48
C PHE A 217 -7.65 9.96 -0.22
N LEU A 218 -7.04 9.58 -1.36
CA LEU A 218 -6.21 10.49 -2.13
C LEU A 218 -6.98 11.23 -3.23
N ARG A 219 -7.99 10.59 -3.85
CA ARG A 219 -8.65 11.19 -4.99
C ARG A 219 -9.46 12.45 -4.66
N HIS A 220 -9.96 12.63 -3.46
CA HIS A 220 -10.69 13.85 -3.09
C HIS A 220 -9.78 15.01 -2.64
N VAL A 221 -8.48 14.76 -2.43
CA VAL A 221 -7.53 15.80 -2.01
C VAL A 221 -7.26 16.75 -3.19
N PRO A 222 -7.51 18.09 -3.06
CA PRO A 222 -7.19 19.05 -4.12
C PRO A 222 -5.71 19.01 -4.52
N ASN A 223 -5.41 19.36 -5.76
CA ASN A 223 -4.07 19.38 -6.37
C ASN A 223 -3.40 18.00 -6.53
N MET A 224 -3.87 16.97 -5.85
CA MET A 224 -3.27 15.64 -5.88
C MET A 224 -3.45 14.94 -7.23
N VAL A 225 -2.38 14.39 -7.80
CA VAL A 225 -2.40 13.46 -8.93
C VAL A 225 -2.23 12.05 -8.41
N VAL A 226 -3.09 11.12 -8.84
CA VAL A 226 -3.09 9.72 -8.38
C VAL A 226 -3.05 8.78 -9.57
N MET A 227 -1.97 7.99 -9.68
CA MET A 227 -1.73 7.07 -10.79
C MET A 227 -1.59 5.62 -10.34
N ALA A 228 -1.95 4.68 -11.23
CA ALA A 228 -1.65 3.26 -11.03
C ALA A 228 -1.36 2.56 -12.37
N PRO A 229 -0.17 1.95 -12.53
CA PRO A 229 0.26 1.34 -13.77
C PRO A 229 -0.41 0.00 -14.00
N LYS A 230 -0.71 -0.31 -15.27
CA LYS A 230 -1.21 -1.63 -15.69
C LYS A 230 -0.12 -2.73 -15.64
N ASP A 231 1.14 -2.33 -15.81
CA ASP A 231 2.29 -3.23 -15.84
C ASP A 231 3.59 -2.51 -15.46
N GLU A 232 4.70 -3.24 -15.43
CA GLU A 232 6.02 -2.74 -15.08
C GLU A 232 6.57 -1.71 -16.07
N ASN A 233 6.21 -1.79 -17.34
CA ASN A 233 6.65 -0.80 -18.32
C ASN A 233 5.97 0.56 -18.09
N GLU A 234 4.66 0.55 -17.84
CA GLU A 234 3.92 1.76 -17.49
C GLU A 234 4.38 2.33 -16.14
N LEU A 235 4.79 1.47 -15.18
CA LEU A 235 5.33 1.91 -13.89
C LEU A 235 6.58 2.77 -14.05
N GLN A 236 7.56 2.37 -14.89
CA GLN A 236 8.75 3.20 -15.10
C GLN A 236 8.41 4.56 -15.72
N HIS A 237 7.41 4.60 -16.62
CA HIS A 237 6.93 5.86 -17.22
C HIS A 237 6.24 6.75 -16.18
N MET A 238 5.42 6.16 -15.31
CA MET A 238 4.77 6.88 -14.20
C MET A 238 5.79 7.41 -13.18
N MET A 239 6.88 6.70 -12.90
CA MET A 239 7.97 7.21 -12.07
C MET A 239 8.62 8.47 -12.67
N LYS A 240 8.84 8.49 -13.99
CA LYS A 240 9.33 9.68 -14.70
C LYS A 240 8.30 10.82 -14.62
N THR A 241 7.03 10.50 -14.85
CA THR A 241 5.92 11.46 -14.74
C THR A 241 5.88 12.11 -13.36
N CYS A 242 6.02 11.31 -12.29
CA CYS A 242 6.05 11.81 -10.91
C CYS A 242 7.14 12.86 -10.69
N LEU A 243 8.35 12.59 -11.16
CA LEU A 243 9.51 13.49 -10.95
C LEU A 243 9.48 14.74 -11.85
N GLU A 244 8.72 14.71 -12.94
CA GLU A 244 8.55 15.89 -13.81
C GLU A 244 7.32 16.74 -13.44
N TYR A 245 6.35 16.17 -12.71
CA TYR A 245 5.17 16.90 -12.30
C TYR A 245 5.50 17.91 -11.19
N ASN A 246 4.98 19.14 -11.34
CA ASN A 246 5.21 20.21 -10.37
C ASN A 246 4.01 20.37 -9.43
N GLY A 247 3.82 19.42 -8.55
CA GLY A 247 2.74 19.34 -7.57
C GLY A 247 2.72 17.99 -6.87
N PRO A 248 1.81 17.76 -5.93
CA PRO A 248 1.70 16.50 -5.21
C PRO A 248 1.21 15.38 -6.13
N VAL A 249 1.95 14.28 -6.16
CA VAL A 249 1.68 13.17 -7.08
C VAL A 249 1.97 11.83 -6.41
N SER A 250 1.14 10.84 -6.71
CA SER A 250 1.35 9.46 -6.26
C SER A 250 1.36 8.48 -7.42
N VAL A 251 2.20 7.46 -7.31
CA VAL A 251 2.15 6.24 -8.11
C VAL A 251 1.96 5.06 -7.17
N ARG A 252 0.90 4.30 -7.43
CA ARG A 252 0.49 3.17 -6.59
C ARG A 252 0.67 1.87 -7.34
N TYR A 253 1.44 0.94 -6.78
CA TYR A 253 1.74 -0.35 -7.39
C TYR A 253 1.56 -1.52 -6.40
N PRO A 254 1.29 -2.76 -6.90
CA PRO A 254 0.97 -3.89 -6.04
C PRO A 254 2.20 -4.55 -5.44
N ARG A 255 1.98 -5.34 -4.40
CA ARG A 255 2.92 -6.39 -3.98
C ARG A 255 2.94 -7.50 -5.03
N GLY A 256 4.13 -8.01 -5.36
CA GLY A 256 4.27 -9.20 -6.20
C GLY A 256 5.25 -9.04 -7.35
N VAL A 257 5.37 -10.12 -8.12
CA VAL A 257 6.23 -10.16 -9.30
C VAL A 257 5.52 -9.53 -10.50
N THR A 258 6.31 -8.96 -11.39
CA THR A 258 5.84 -8.33 -12.63
C THR A 258 5.27 -9.33 -13.63
N LEU A 259 4.56 -8.83 -14.63
CA LEU A 259 3.96 -9.66 -15.70
C LEU A 259 5.00 -10.19 -16.70
N GLY A 260 6.15 -9.53 -16.82
CA GLY A 260 7.21 -9.87 -17.79
C GLY A 260 6.98 -9.24 -19.15
N VAL A 261 6.31 -8.08 -19.20
CA VAL A 261 6.15 -7.34 -20.45
C VAL A 261 7.48 -6.74 -20.91
N LYS A 262 7.59 -6.47 -22.22
CA LYS A 262 8.77 -5.81 -22.77
C LYS A 262 8.89 -4.40 -22.22
N MET A 263 10.02 -4.11 -21.60
CA MET A 263 10.34 -2.78 -21.08
C MET A 263 10.93 -1.88 -22.18
N ASP A 264 10.53 -0.62 -22.18
CA ASP A 264 11.20 0.40 -22.99
C ASP A 264 12.60 0.71 -22.41
N ALA A 265 13.51 1.09 -23.28
CA ALA A 265 14.91 1.32 -22.90
C ALA A 265 15.08 2.48 -21.91
N ALA A 266 14.21 3.48 -22.00
CA ALA A 266 14.19 4.65 -21.11
C ALA A 266 12.75 5.03 -20.73
N PRO A 267 12.50 5.47 -19.48
CA PRO A 267 11.22 5.96 -19.09
C PRO A 267 10.86 7.28 -19.80
N GLN A 268 9.58 7.44 -20.13
CA GLN A 268 9.04 8.66 -20.74
C GLN A 268 7.88 9.16 -19.87
N ALA A 269 7.77 10.48 -19.70
CA ALA A 269 6.64 11.04 -18.96
C ALA A 269 5.33 10.83 -19.73
N LEU A 270 4.31 10.41 -19.01
CA LEU A 270 2.95 10.26 -19.53
C LEU A 270 2.19 11.59 -19.40
N PRO A 271 1.33 11.95 -20.36
CA PRO A 271 0.44 13.09 -20.19
C PRO A 271 -0.49 12.88 -18.98
N VAL A 272 -0.45 13.80 -18.03
CA VAL A 272 -1.27 13.72 -16.81
C VAL A 272 -2.75 13.75 -17.16
N GLY A 273 -3.52 12.86 -16.59
CA GLY A 273 -4.96 12.75 -16.80
C GLY A 273 -5.35 12.11 -18.15
N LYS A 274 -4.44 11.45 -18.84
CA LYS A 274 -4.75 10.75 -20.10
C LYS A 274 -4.69 9.23 -19.94
N GLY A 275 -5.86 8.61 -20.14
CA GLY A 275 -6.03 7.16 -20.21
C GLY A 275 -5.60 6.60 -21.58
N GLU A 276 -5.87 5.32 -21.77
CA GLU A 276 -5.51 4.60 -23.00
C GLU A 276 -6.63 3.66 -23.42
N LEU A 277 -7.14 3.80 -24.64
CA LEU A 277 -8.07 2.84 -25.23
C LEU A 277 -7.26 1.64 -25.74
N LEU A 278 -7.33 0.51 -25.05
CA LEU A 278 -6.61 -0.72 -25.42
C LEU A 278 -7.35 -1.56 -26.45
N LYS A 279 -8.68 -1.58 -26.36
CA LYS A 279 -9.57 -2.25 -27.31
C LYS A 279 -10.79 -1.39 -27.56
N ASP A 280 -11.27 -1.35 -28.78
CA ASP A 280 -12.53 -0.69 -29.11
C ASP A 280 -13.71 -1.68 -29.07
N GLY A 281 -14.92 -1.18 -28.86
CA GLY A 281 -16.15 -1.97 -28.74
C GLY A 281 -17.41 -1.10 -28.64
N THR A 282 -18.56 -1.69 -28.93
CA THR A 282 -19.82 -0.96 -29.11
C THR A 282 -20.98 -1.46 -28.24
N GLU A 283 -20.79 -2.51 -27.42
CA GLU A 283 -21.84 -3.04 -26.54
C GLU A 283 -21.50 -2.85 -25.07
N VAL A 284 -20.25 -3.17 -24.67
CA VAL A 284 -19.76 -3.08 -23.29
C VAL A 284 -18.47 -2.29 -23.26
N ALA A 285 -18.25 -1.48 -22.25
CA ALA A 285 -16.93 -0.90 -21.93
C ALA A 285 -16.46 -1.39 -20.56
N ILE A 286 -15.26 -1.95 -20.50
CA ILE A 286 -14.57 -2.26 -19.25
C ILE A 286 -13.51 -1.18 -19.02
N ILE A 287 -13.69 -0.36 -17.98
CA ILE A 287 -12.78 0.72 -17.62
C ILE A 287 -12.03 0.27 -16.38
N ALA A 288 -10.77 -0.10 -16.54
CA ALA A 288 -9.95 -0.70 -15.49
C ALA A 288 -8.75 0.16 -15.12
N ILE A 289 -8.22 -0.03 -13.91
CA ILE A 289 -7.03 0.68 -13.46
C ILE A 289 -6.05 -0.26 -12.76
N GLY A 290 -4.76 0.05 -12.89
CA GLY A 290 -3.69 -0.71 -12.26
C GLY A 290 -3.63 -2.15 -12.79
N VAL A 291 -3.27 -3.09 -11.93
CA VAL A 291 -3.11 -4.51 -12.31
C VAL A 291 -4.39 -5.19 -12.80
N SER A 292 -5.56 -4.60 -12.57
CA SER A 292 -6.84 -5.12 -13.07
C SER A 292 -7.00 -4.95 -14.59
N VAL A 293 -6.18 -4.14 -15.25
CA VAL A 293 -6.31 -3.84 -16.69
C VAL A 293 -6.09 -5.09 -17.54
N TRP A 294 -5.08 -5.88 -17.26
CA TRP A 294 -4.83 -7.10 -18.05
C TRP A 294 -5.87 -8.18 -17.81
N GLN A 295 -6.46 -8.25 -16.61
CA GLN A 295 -7.62 -9.09 -16.33
C GLN A 295 -8.84 -8.64 -17.16
N ALA A 296 -9.03 -7.33 -17.30
CA ALA A 296 -10.09 -6.76 -18.13
C ALA A 296 -9.87 -7.06 -19.64
N VAL A 297 -8.63 -7.00 -20.11
CA VAL A 297 -8.28 -7.36 -21.50
C VAL A 297 -8.62 -8.82 -21.80
N GLU A 298 -8.22 -9.74 -20.91
CA GLU A 298 -8.50 -11.16 -21.05
C GLU A 298 -10.02 -11.45 -21.03
N ALA A 299 -10.75 -10.84 -20.11
CA ALA A 299 -12.20 -10.95 -20.05
C ALA A 299 -12.89 -10.44 -21.35
N ALA A 300 -12.43 -9.29 -21.85
CA ALA A 300 -12.94 -8.73 -23.10
C ALA A 300 -12.63 -9.61 -24.32
N GLU A 301 -11.50 -10.28 -24.38
CA GLU A 301 -11.17 -11.23 -25.45
C GLU A 301 -12.13 -12.41 -25.49
N ARG A 302 -12.53 -12.91 -24.33
CA ARG A 302 -13.52 -13.99 -24.22
C ARG A 302 -14.90 -13.52 -24.66
N LEU A 303 -15.34 -12.34 -24.18
CA LEU A 303 -16.62 -11.73 -24.55
C LEU A 303 -16.72 -11.48 -26.07
N ASN A 304 -15.65 -10.93 -26.65
CA ASN A 304 -15.59 -10.68 -28.10
C ASN A 304 -15.68 -11.98 -28.92
N LYS A 305 -15.09 -13.09 -28.47
CA LYS A 305 -15.24 -14.42 -29.13
C LYS A 305 -16.69 -14.93 -29.08
N GLU A 306 -17.48 -14.50 -28.11
CA GLU A 306 -18.90 -14.83 -27.99
C GLU A 306 -19.82 -13.80 -28.67
N GLY A 307 -19.26 -12.84 -29.40
CA GLY A 307 -20.00 -11.82 -30.14
C GLY A 307 -20.46 -10.63 -29.32
N VAL A 308 -19.95 -10.45 -28.07
CA VAL A 308 -20.20 -9.27 -27.25
C VAL A 308 -19.08 -8.25 -27.50
N SER A 309 -19.38 -7.22 -28.28
CA SER A 309 -18.40 -6.19 -28.67
C SER A 309 -17.97 -5.35 -27.45
N THR A 310 -16.75 -5.61 -26.95
CA THR A 310 -16.27 -5.10 -25.66
C THR A 310 -15.06 -4.20 -25.84
N ALA A 311 -15.18 -2.93 -25.43
CA ALA A 311 -14.09 -1.97 -25.30
C ALA A 311 -13.34 -2.18 -23.98
N VAL A 312 -12.03 -1.87 -23.95
CA VAL A 312 -11.21 -1.86 -22.74
C VAL A 312 -10.45 -0.55 -22.66
N VAL A 313 -10.62 0.16 -21.54
CA VAL A 313 -9.91 1.39 -21.22
C VAL A 313 -8.99 1.15 -20.03
N ASN A 314 -7.71 1.47 -20.19
CA ASN A 314 -6.77 1.65 -19.10
C ASN A 314 -6.91 3.08 -18.56
N GLY A 315 -7.45 3.22 -17.36
CA GLY A 315 -7.70 4.52 -16.74
C GLY A 315 -6.42 5.30 -16.40
N ARG A 316 -5.30 4.61 -16.12
CA ARG A 316 -4.00 5.16 -15.70
C ARG A 316 -4.07 6.06 -14.47
N PHE A 317 -5.02 6.99 -14.44
CA PHE A 317 -5.20 8.01 -13.42
C PHE A 317 -6.52 7.81 -12.67
N VAL A 318 -6.46 7.77 -11.35
CA VAL A 318 -7.63 7.90 -10.47
C VAL A 318 -8.01 9.38 -10.39
N LYS A 319 -7.00 10.26 -10.47
CA LYS A 319 -7.14 11.72 -10.49
C LYS A 319 -5.94 12.37 -11.20
N PRO A 320 -6.20 13.30 -12.14
CA PRO A 320 -7.50 13.53 -12.79
C PRO A 320 -7.86 12.35 -13.70
N LEU A 321 -9.15 12.04 -13.81
CA LEU A 321 -9.66 11.09 -14.79
C LEU A 321 -9.58 11.67 -16.21
N ASP A 322 -9.36 10.81 -17.22
CA ASP A 322 -9.58 11.20 -18.63
C ASP A 322 -11.07 11.21 -18.93
N GLN A 323 -11.73 12.31 -18.56
CA GLN A 323 -13.16 12.47 -18.72
C GLN A 323 -13.58 12.35 -20.20
N ASP A 324 -12.80 12.94 -21.11
CA ASP A 324 -13.08 12.90 -22.55
C ASP A 324 -13.15 11.45 -23.07
N LEU A 325 -12.12 10.65 -22.75
CA LEU A 325 -12.05 9.24 -23.15
C LEU A 325 -13.18 8.41 -22.53
N ILE A 326 -13.42 8.59 -21.22
CA ILE A 326 -14.45 7.85 -20.48
C ILE A 326 -15.85 8.16 -21.05
N VAL A 327 -16.17 9.43 -21.28
CA VAL A 327 -17.47 9.87 -21.81
C VAL A 327 -17.64 9.43 -23.25
N ASP A 328 -16.59 9.58 -24.08
CA ASP A 328 -16.66 9.14 -25.48
C ASP A 328 -16.93 7.64 -25.59
N VAL A 329 -16.24 6.82 -24.83
CA VAL A 329 -16.45 5.36 -24.83
C VAL A 329 -17.84 5.01 -24.26
N ALA A 330 -18.25 5.66 -23.16
CA ALA A 330 -19.53 5.37 -22.52
C ALA A 330 -20.72 5.73 -23.41
N LYS A 331 -20.66 6.77 -24.21
CA LYS A 331 -21.71 7.16 -25.18
C LYS A 331 -21.92 6.16 -26.32
N ARG A 332 -20.93 5.29 -26.57
CA ARG A 332 -20.97 4.30 -27.67
C ARG A 332 -21.44 2.91 -27.22
N VAL A 333 -21.62 2.70 -25.90
CA VAL A 333 -21.96 1.40 -25.35
C VAL A 333 -23.24 1.45 -24.53
N ARG A 334 -23.80 0.29 -24.19
CA ARG A 334 -24.99 0.18 -23.31
C ARG A 334 -24.60 -0.14 -21.88
N TYR A 335 -23.42 -0.71 -21.66
CA TYR A 335 -22.98 -1.22 -20.37
C TYR A 335 -21.56 -0.75 -20.07
N VAL A 336 -21.34 -0.24 -18.87
CA VAL A 336 -20.01 0.15 -18.37
C VAL A 336 -19.71 -0.65 -17.10
N VAL A 337 -18.55 -1.32 -17.10
CA VAL A 337 -18.03 -2.02 -15.92
C VAL A 337 -16.72 -1.36 -15.53
N THR A 338 -16.60 -0.90 -14.28
CA THR A 338 -15.32 -0.39 -13.77
C THR A 338 -14.63 -1.47 -12.94
N VAL A 339 -13.30 -1.54 -13.00
CA VAL A 339 -12.53 -2.56 -12.27
C VAL A 339 -11.33 -1.93 -11.58
N GLU A 340 -11.26 -2.13 -10.27
CA GLU A 340 -10.17 -1.66 -9.42
C GLU A 340 -9.82 -2.65 -8.31
N GLU A 341 -8.57 -2.75 -7.93
CA GLU A 341 -8.14 -3.46 -6.72
C GLU A 341 -8.03 -2.46 -5.54
N GLY A 342 -9.12 -1.74 -5.29
CA GLY A 342 -9.36 -0.74 -4.25
C GLY A 342 -10.80 -0.84 -3.75
N CYS A 343 -11.15 -0.14 -2.68
CA CYS A 343 -12.53 -0.14 -2.17
C CYS A 343 -13.47 0.52 -3.19
N LYS A 344 -14.68 -0.07 -3.35
CA LYS A 344 -15.70 0.48 -4.27
C LYS A 344 -16.17 1.87 -3.87
N ILE A 345 -16.25 2.11 -2.54
CA ILE A 345 -16.75 3.38 -1.99
C ILE A 345 -15.66 4.44 -2.11
N GLY A 346 -15.94 5.47 -2.89
CA GLY A 346 -15.02 6.59 -3.10
C GLY A 346 -13.79 6.28 -3.96
N GLY A 347 -13.65 5.04 -4.48
CA GLY A 347 -12.53 4.62 -5.31
C GLY A 347 -12.61 5.10 -6.77
N PHE A 348 -11.86 4.44 -7.65
CA PHE A 348 -11.80 4.75 -9.07
C PHE A 348 -13.16 4.64 -9.77
N GLY A 349 -13.89 3.54 -9.51
CA GLY A 349 -15.23 3.32 -10.08
C GLY A 349 -16.22 4.41 -9.66
N SER A 350 -16.18 4.87 -8.41
CA SER A 350 -16.99 6.02 -7.96
C SER A 350 -16.69 7.27 -8.80
N GLY A 351 -15.40 7.55 -9.05
CA GLY A 351 -15.00 8.69 -9.89
C GLY A 351 -15.48 8.59 -11.33
N VAL A 352 -15.46 7.39 -11.91
CA VAL A 352 -16.04 7.17 -13.25
C VAL A 352 -17.55 7.44 -13.24
N LEU A 353 -18.31 6.96 -12.24
CA LEU A 353 -19.75 7.23 -12.13
C LEU A 353 -20.05 8.72 -11.95
N GLU A 354 -19.27 9.43 -11.15
CA GLU A 354 -19.36 10.90 -11.00
C GLU A 354 -19.16 11.58 -12.36
N THR A 355 -18.12 11.21 -13.10
CA THR A 355 -17.83 11.75 -14.45
C THR A 355 -19.01 11.50 -15.43
N LEU A 356 -19.57 10.29 -15.45
CA LEU A 356 -20.70 9.98 -16.31
C LEU A 356 -21.93 10.83 -15.95
N SER A 357 -22.23 10.94 -14.65
CA SER A 357 -23.35 11.74 -14.15
C SER A 357 -23.20 13.23 -14.49
N GLU A 358 -22.05 13.83 -14.24
CA GLU A 358 -21.77 15.24 -14.53
C GLU A 358 -21.81 15.54 -16.04
N SER A 359 -21.43 14.56 -16.87
CA SER A 359 -21.46 14.68 -18.34
C SER A 359 -22.82 14.34 -18.96
N GLY A 360 -23.84 14.06 -18.15
CA GLY A 360 -25.19 13.73 -18.62
C GLY A 360 -25.30 12.36 -19.34
N VAL A 361 -24.37 11.45 -19.11
CA VAL A 361 -24.42 10.08 -19.65
C VAL A 361 -25.26 9.21 -18.71
N THR A 362 -26.57 9.13 -18.95
CA THR A 362 -27.53 8.45 -18.06
C THR A 362 -28.09 7.14 -18.62
N ASP A 363 -27.93 6.90 -19.92
CA ASP A 363 -28.54 5.76 -20.60
C ASP A 363 -27.68 4.48 -20.57
N VAL A 364 -26.61 4.47 -19.79
CA VAL A 364 -25.72 3.33 -19.62
C VAL A 364 -26.02 2.60 -18.29
N LYS A 365 -26.07 1.27 -18.33
CA LYS A 365 -26.09 0.46 -17.10
C LYS A 365 -24.66 0.26 -16.60
N THR A 366 -24.44 0.56 -15.34
CA THR A 366 -23.10 0.51 -14.75
C THR A 366 -22.96 -0.58 -13.69
N LYS A 367 -21.76 -1.19 -13.58
CA LYS A 367 -21.37 -2.10 -12.50
C LYS A 367 -19.96 -1.78 -12.03
N VAL A 368 -19.77 -1.59 -10.73
CA VAL A 368 -18.47 -1.34 -10.12
C VAL A 368 -17.93 -2.63 -9.52
N LEU A 369 -16.75 -3.06 -9.98
CA LEU A 369 -15.99 -4.18 -9.42
C LEU A 369 -14.81 -3.64 -8.65
N GLY A 370 -14.70 -4.03 -7.39
CA GLY A 370 -13.66 -3.61 -6.46
C GLY A 370 -13.86 -4.29 -5.11
N LEU A 371 -13.05 -3.93 -4.13
CA LEU A 371 -13.11 -4.49 -2.80
C LEU A 371 -14.39 -4.02 -2.07
N PRO A 372 -15.04 -4.93 -1.33
CA PRO A 372 -16.30 -4.64 -0.65
C PRO A 372 -16.14 -3.74 0.58
N ASP A 373 -17.26 -3.35 1.17
CA ASP A 373 -17.34 -2.53 2.39
C ASP A 373 -17.22 -3.39 3.66
N TRP A 374 -16.12 -4.14 3.73
CA TRP A 374 -15.67 -4.84 4.95
C TRP A 374 -14.17 -5.10 4.88
N TYR A 375 -13.56 -5.37 6.03
CA TYR A 375 -12.13 -5.69 6.10
C TYR A 375 -11.85 -7.06 5.48
N ILE A 376 -10.89 -7.07 4.54
CA ILE A 376 -10.49 -8.27 3.80
C ILE A 376 -9.63 -9.16 4.70
N GLU A 377 -9.91 -10.45 4.71
CA GLU A 377 -9.14 -11.46 5.41
C GLU A 377 -7.76 -11.71 4.78
N GLN A 378 -6.90 -12.41 5.49
CA GLN A 378 -5.66 -12.93 4.95
C GLN A 378 -5.90 -14.10 3.98
N GLY A 379 -5.04 -14.25 2.98
CA GLY A 379 -5.09 -15.40 2.06
C GLY A 379 -4.18 -15.18 0.85
N PRO A 380 -3.90 -16.22 0.07
CA PRO A 380 -3.18 -16.08 -1.19
C PRO A 380 -3.84 -15.03 -2.09
N GLN A 381 -3.04 -14.15 -2.70
CA GLN A 381 -3.52 -13.00 -3.47
C GLN A 381 -4.47 -13.40 -4.61
N ASP A 382 -4.13 -14.48 -5.32
CA ASP A 382 -4.95 -14.98 -6.43
C ASP A 382 -6.30 -15.52 -5.96
N LEU A 383 -6.34 -16.21 -4.80
CA LEU A 383 -7.58 -16.68 -4.18
C LEU A 383 -8.48 -15.52 -3.73
N LEU A 384 -7.88 -14.47 -3.17
CA LEU A 384 -8.63 -13.26 -2.80
C LEU A 384 -9.19 -12.55 -4.04
N ARG A 385 -8.41 -12.42 -5.12
CA ARG A 385 -8.91 -11.87 -6.39
C ARG A 385 -10.07 -12.68 -6.96
N GLU A 386 -9.95 -14.02 -6.94
CA GLU A 386 -11.04 -14.91 -7.35
C GLU A 386 -12.29 -14.71 -6.49
N ARG A 387 -12.13 -14.70 -5.16
CA ARG A 387 -13.23 -14.52 -4.20
C ARG A 387 -13.99 -13.20 -4.39
N TYR A 388 -13.28 -12.12 -4.71
CA TYR A 388 -13.90 -10.81 -4.91
C TYR A 388 -14.21 -10.48 -6.36
N GLY A 389 -14.09 -11.46 -7.27
CA GLY A 389 -14.48 -11.30 -8.67
C GLY A 389 -13.56 -10.37 -9.48
N LEU A 390 -12.30 -10.23 -9.07
CA LEU A 390 -11.31 -9.34 -9.70
C LEU A 390 -10.37 -10.07 -10.68
N THR A 391 -10.63 -11.35 -10.95
CA THR A 391 -9.97 -12.13 -12.01
C THR A 391 -10.64 -11.91 -13.35
N ALA A 392 -9.99 -12.32 -14.44
CA ALA A 392 -10.59 -12.28 -15.78
C ALA A 392 -11.93 -13.05 -15.85
N GLU A 393 -12.02 -14.22 -15.16
CA GLU A 393 -13.25 -14.97 -15.02
C GLU A 393 -14.34 -14.17 -14.27
N GLY A 394 -13.99 -13.58 -13.12
CA GLY A 394 -14.94 -12.79 -12.33
C GLY A 394 -15.47 -11.57 -13.08
N ILE A 395 -14.60 -10.89 -13.83
CA ILE A 395 -14.98 -9.75 -14.68
C ILE A 395 -15.91 -10.23 -15.82
N TYR A 396 -15.53 -11.32 -16.51
CA TYR A 396 -16.33 -11.92 -17.57
C TYR A 396 -17.74 -12.28 -17.08
N GLN A 397 -17.87 -13.00 -15.96
CA GLN A 397 -19.16 -13.37 -15.38
C GLN A 397 -19.98 -12.12 -14.98
N SER A 398 -19.34 -11.13 -14.39
CA SER A 398 -19.99 -9.87 -14.03
C SER A 398 -20.57 -9.11 -15.21
N VAL A 399 -19.87 -9.13 -16.36
CA VAL A 399 -20.40 -8.57 -17.61
C VAL A 399 -21.59 -9.41 -18.11
N LYS A 400 -21.47 -10.74 -18.13
CA LYS A 400 -22.56 -11.65 -18.57
C LYS A 400 -23.83 -11.45 -17.74
N GLU A 401 -23.70 -11.28 -16.41
CA GLU A 401 -24.83 -10.95 -15.54
C GLU A 401 -25.47 -9.60 -15.92
N LEU A 402 -24.63 -8.57 -16.10
CA LEU A 402 -25.10 -7.22 -16.40
C LEU A 402 -25.87 -7.14 -17.73
N ILE A 403 -25.44 -7.90 -18.74
CA ILE A 403 -26.12 -7.96 -20.04
C ILE A 403 -27.27 -8.99 -20.11
N GLY A 404 -27.55 -9.68 -18.99
CA GLY A 404 -28.66 -10.67 -18.90
C GLY A 404 -28.38 -11.98 -19.66
N LYS A 405 -27.12 -12.33 -19.91
CA LYS A 405 -26.72 -13.57 -20.62
C LYS A 405 -26.09 -14.63 -19.71
N ALA A 406 -26.01 -14.40 -18.39
CA ALA A 406 -25.52 -15.39 -17.43
C ALA A 406 -26.65 -16.25 -16.89
N PRO A 407 -26.44 -17.55 -16.65
CA PRO A 407 -27.26 -18.28 -15.68
C PRO A 407 -27.03 -17.65 -14.31
N ALA A 408 -28.10 -17.45 -13.54
CA ALA A 408 -28.01 -16.90 -12.18
C ALA A 408 -27.15 -17.84 -11.31
N VAL A 409 -25.87 -17.57 -11.19
CA VAL A 409 -24.99 -18.23 -10.21
C VAL A 409 -25.17 -17.49 -8.90
N GLN A 410 -25.94 -18.05 -8.00
CA GLN A 410 -25.95 -17.61 -6.61
C GLN A 410 -24.60 -17.96 -6.00
N VAL A 411 -23.71 -16.95 -5.88
CA VAL A 411 -22.57 -17.04 -4.99
C VAL A 411 -23.16 -17.05 -3.57
N PRO A 412 -22.93 -18.09 -2.75
CA PRO A 412 -23.46 -18.11 -1.41
C PRO A 412 -22.81 -16.98 -0.61
N PHE A 413 -23.57 -15.93 -0.34
CA PHE A 413 -23.21 -14.86 0.58
C PHE A 413 -23.28 -15.43 2.00
N SER A 414 -22.17 -15.94 2.52
CA SER A 414 -22.04 -16.21 3.94
C SER A 414 -21.46 -14.99 4.66
N GLY A 415 -22.23 -13.94 4.70
CA GLY A 415 -22.00 -12.79 5.58
C GLY A 415 -22.37 -13.02 7.03
N ALA A 416 -22.31 -14.27 7.51
CA ALA A 416 -22.74 -14.65 8.86
C ALA A 416 -21.65 -15.42 9.61
N ALA A 417 -20.47 -14.82 9.80
CA ALA A 417 -19.46 -15.44 10.67
C ALA A 417 -18.51 -14.45 11.36
N LEU A 418 -18.98 -13.26 11.75
CA LEU A 418 -18.25 -12.43 12.73
C LEU A 418 -19.19 -11.62 13.66
N ALA A 419 -20.44 -12.03 13.79
CA ALA A 419 -21.35 -11.55 14.84
C ALA A 419 -21.46 -12.61 15.94
N GLY A 420 -20.36 -13.00 16.56
CA GLY A 420 -20.37 -14.00 17.61
C GLY A 420 -19.12 -13.96 18.44
N HIS A 421 -19.28 -13.46 19.68
CA HIS A 421 -18.38 -13.54 20.82
C HIS A 421 -17.42 -12.37 21.04
N LEU A 422 -17.99 -11.23 21.43
CA LEU A 422 -17.44 -10.54 22.60
C LEU A 422 -18.17 -11.13 23.82
N PRO A 423 -17.48 -11.66 24.84
CA PRO A 423 -18.14 -12.02 26.09
C PRO A 423 -18.57 -10.74 26.77
N HIS A 424 -19.87 -10.51 26.86
CA HIS A 424 -20.43 -9.58 27.82
C HIS A 424 -20.06 -10.11 29.20
N GLY A 425 -19.25 -9.35 29.93
CA GLY A 425 -19.04 -9.60 31.33
C GLY A 425 -20.39 -9.50 32.05
N ASP A 426 -20.84 -10.58 32.65
CA ASP A 426 -21.96 -10.60 33.57
C ASP A 426 -21.57 -9.75 34.79
N GLU A 427 -22.13 -8.57 34.90
CA GLU A 427 -22.35 -7.89 36.16
C GLU A 427 -23.48 -8.61 36.88
N GLN A 428 -23.14 -9.43 37.87
CA GLN A 428 -24.01 -9.75 39.01
C GLN A 428 -23.13 -9.77 40.25
N GLY A 429 -23.17 -8.83 41.06
CA GLY A 429 -23.83 -8.41 42.25
C GLY A 429 -23.61 -9.37 43.42
N SER A 430 -22.80 -8.96 44.32
CA SER A 430 -23.00 -8.88 45.77
C SER A 430 -21.69 -8.58 46.51
#